data_4ee822b627aa5d93a21f4022251e4457
#
_entry.id   4ee822b627aa5d93a21f4022251e4457
#
_cell.length_a   1.000
_cell.length_b   1.000
_cell.length_c   1.000
_cell.angle_alpha   90.00
_cell.angle_beta   90.00
_cell.angle_gamma   90.00
#
_symmetry.space_group_name_H-M   'P 1'
#
loop_
_entity.id
_entity.type
_entity.pdbx_description
1 polymer ?
#
loop_
_entity_poly.entity_id
_entity_poly.type
_entity_poly.pdbx_seq_one_letter_code
_entity_poly.pdbx_strand_id
1 'polypeptide(L)'
;MFTNPEQNILRLGLKEGMRVADFGAGTGFYSKACSSRVGPTGKVYAIEVQKDLVKKLESEVKHWGLTNVDCIWGDIERRNGTKISDQSMNVVIISNVLFQAEDKLGLIDEAKRILKKGGE
;
A
#
# COMPACT_ATOMS: atom_id res chain seq x y z
N MET A 1 -2.40 17.84 13.22
CA MET A 1 -1.68 16.71 13.87
C MET A 1 -0.85 15.97 12.84
N PHE A 2 0.39 15.73 13.15
CA PHE A 2 1.28 14.99 12.26
C PHE A 2 1.13 13.50 12.52
N THR A 3 1.01 12.73 11.45
CA THR A 3 1.01 11.28 11.54
C THR A 3 2.44 10.78 11.34
N ASN A 4 2.88 9.90 12.24
CA ASN A 4 4.18 9.25 12.10
C ASN A 4 3.95 7.86 11.48
N PRO A 5 4.38 7.62 10.22
CA PRO A 5 4.15 6.34 9.58
C PRO A 5 4.66 5.14 10.38
N GLU A 6 5.84 5.25 10.97
CA GLU A 6 6.42 4.15 11.75
C GLU A 6 5.56 3.79 12.96
N GLN A 7 5.09 4.80 13.70
CA GLN A 7 4.24 4.57 14.88
C GLN A 7 2.89 3.98 14.49
N ASN A 8 2.30 4.48 13.40
CA ASN A 8 1.03 3.98 12.91
C ASN A 8 1.14 2.52 12.46
N ILE A 9 2.24 2.18 11.80
CA ILE A 9 2.51 0.81 11.35
C ILE A 9 2.73 -0.13 12.53
N LEU A 10 3.36 0.33 13.59
CA LEU A 10 3.53 -0.46 14.81
C LEU A 10 2.20 -0.94 15.38
N ARG A 11 1.16 -0.10 15.30
CA ARG A 11 -0.17 -0.43 15.81
C ARG A 11 -0.90 -1.47 14.99
N LEU A 12 -0.49 -1.67 13.73
CA LEU A 12 -1.14 -2.65 12.86
C LEU A 12 -0.74 -4.09 13.17
N GLY A 13 0.32 -4.28 13.95
CA GLY A 13 0.77 -5.62 14.28
C GLY A 13 1.27 -6.41 13.08
N LEU A 14 1.93 -5.73 12.13
CA LEU A 14 2.48 -6.40 10.96
C LEU A 14 3.54 -7.42 11.36
N LYS A 15 3.45 -8.60 10.76
CA LYS A 15 4.37 -9.70 11.01
C LYS A 15 5.18 -10.01 9.77
N GLU A 16 6.34 -10.59 10.00
CA GLU A 16 7.20 -11.06 8.92
C GLU A 16 6.45 -12.00 7.98
N GLY A 17 6.64 -11.81 6.68
CA GLY A 17 5.99 -12.61 5.67
C GLY A 17 4.63 -12.09 5.20
N MET A 18 4.09 -11.08 5.84
CA MET A 18 2.79 -10.51 5.44
C MET A 18 2.88 -9.76 4.12
N ARG A 19 1.74 -9.68 3.43
CA ARG A 19 1.57 -8.89 2.21
C ARG A 19 0.69 -7.69 2.52
N VAL A 20 1.16 -6.51 2.14
CA VAL A 20 0.50 -5.24 2.43
C VAL A 20 0.34 -4.46 1.14
N ALA A 21 -0.83 -3.86 0.95
CA ALA A 21 -1.07 -2.91 -0.13
C ALA A 21 -1.21 -1.51 0.47
N ASP A 22 -0.46 -0.55 -0.09
CA ASP A 22 -0.49 0.85 0.31
C ASP A 22 -1.19 1.64 -0.79
N PHE A 23 -2.45 2.00 -0.55
CA PHE A 23 -3.29 2.71 -1.50
C PHE A 23 -2.99 4.21 -1.48
N GLY A 24 -2.56 4.73 -2.62
CA GLY A 24 -2.15 6.13 -2.73
C GLY A 24 -0.82 6.38 -2.02
N ALA A 25 0.18 5.59 -2.38
CA ALA A 25 1.46 5.54 -1.68
C ALA A 25 2.21 6.88 -1.59
N GLY A 26 2.00 7.77 -2.58
CA GLY A 26 2.55 9.13 -2.53
C GLY A 26 4.06 9.16 -2.34
N THR A 27 4.49 9.67 -1.19
CA THR A 27 5.92 9.80 -0.86
C THR A 27 6.58 8.47 -0.50
N GLY A 28 5.80 7.43 -0.21
CA GLY A 28 6.32 6.10 0.08
C GLY A 28 6.74 5.83 1.52
N PHE A 29 6.50 6.77 2.44
CA PHE A 29 6.93 6.57 3.83
C PHE A 29 6.18 5.43 4.53
N TYR A 30 4.90 5.25 4.25
CA TYR A 30 4.15 4.10 4.79
C TYR A 30 4.66 2.79 4.18
N SER A 31 4.90 2.77 2.88
CA SER A 31 5.46 1.60 2.21
C SER A 31 6.83 1.23 2.79
N LYS A 32 7.67 2.24 3.06
CA LYS A 32 8.98 2.03 3.67
C LYS A 32 8.85 1.40 5.06
N ALA A 33 7.97 1.94 5.89
CA ALA A 33 7.74 1.42 7.23
C ALA A 33 7.21 -0.02 7.20
N CYS A 34 6.28 -0.31 6.30
CA CYS A 34 5.75 -1.67 6.11
C CYS A 34 6.83 -2.64 5.64
N SER A 35 7.67 -2.20 4.70
CA SER A 35 8.77 -3.01 4.15
C SER A 35 9.66 -3.55 5.24
N SER A 36 10.01 -2.70 6.20
CA SER A 36 10.83 -3.08 7.34
C SER A 36 10.15 -4.14 8.22
N ARG A 37 8.83 -4.03 8.40
CA ARG A 37 8.09 -4.93 9.29
C ARG A 37 7.81 -6.30 8.68
N VAL A 38 7.49 -6.34 7.39
CA VAL A 38 7.16 -7.61 6.74
C VAL A 38 8.40 -8.40 6.33
N GLY A 39 9.55 -7.75 6.29
CA GLY A 39 10.83 -8.41 6.06
C GLY A 39 11.00 -8.97 4.64
N PRO A 40 12.10 -9.69 4.41
CA PRO A 40 12.43 -10.17 3.07
C PRO A 40 11.48 -11.23 2.52
N THR A 41 10.70 -11.89 3.35
CA THR A 41 9.72 -12.88 2.91
C THR A 41 8.34 -12.27 2.71
N GLY A 42 8.14 -11.03 3.15
CA GLY A 42 6.90 -10.28 2.93
C GLY A 42 6.96 -9.45 1.68
N LYS A 43 5.89 -8.72 1.41
CA LYS A 43 5.79 -7.88 0.23
C LYS A 43 4.92 -6.67 0.49
N VAL A 44 5.33 -5.53 -0.05
CA VAL A 44 4.54 -4.31 -0.03
C VAL A 44 4.23 -3.91 -1.47
N TYR A 45 2.96 -3.68 -1.76
CA TYR A 45 2.52 -3.17 -3.05
C TYR A 45 2.13 -1.71 -2.86
N ALA A 46 2.89 -0.81 -3.44
CA ALA A 46 2.66 0.62 -3.36
C ALA A 46 1.94 1.07 -4.62
N ILE A 47 0.67 1.44 -4.50
CA ILE A 47 -0.18 1.78 -5.65
C ILE A 47 -0.37 3.29 -5.72
N GLU A 48 -0.13 3.85 -6.90
CA GLU A 48 -0.28 5.26 -7.17
C GLU A 48 -0.88 5.46 -8.56
N VAL A 49 -1.84 6.38 -8.70
CA VAL A 49 -2.53 6.62 -9.97
C VAL A 49 -1.77 7.59 -10.88
N GLN A 50 -0.96 8.45 -10.30
CA GLN A 50 -0.19 9.43 -11.07
C GLN A 50 1.14 8.85 -11.51
N LYS A 51 1.35 8.74 -12.83
CA LYS A 51 2.56 8.14 -13.40
C LYS A 51 3.85 8.77 -12.90
N ASP A 52 3.88 10.08 -12.80
CA ASP A 52 5.08 10.80 -12.35
C ASP A 52 5.43 10.44 -10.92
N LEU A 53 4.42 10.27 -10.07
CA LEU A 53 4.62 9.87 -8.69
C LEU A 53 5.07 8.41 -8.59
N VAL A 54 4.60 7.54 -9.48
CA VAL A 54 5.05 6.15 -9.52
C VAL A 54 6.56 6.09 -9.82
N LYS A 55 7.01 6.85 -10.81
CA LYS A 55 8.42 6.91 -11.17
C LYS A 55 9.28 7.44 -10.03
N LYS A 56 8.80 8.48 -9.37
CA LYS A 56 9.49 9.06 -8.22
C LYS A 56 9.58 8.07 -7.08
N LEU A 57 8.48 7.36 -6.82
CA LEU A 57 8.41 6.33 -5.79
C LEU A 57 9.37 5.17 -6.09
N GLU A 58 9.45 4.73 -7.33
CA GLU A 58 10.40 3.70 -7.75
C GLU A 58 11.83 4.13 -7.48
N SER A 59 12.17 5.40 -7.78
CA SER A 59 13.48 5.96 -7.46
C SER A 59 13.78 5.94 -5.98
N GLU A 60 12.80 6.34 -5.15
CA GLU A 60 12.97 6.37 -3.71
C GLU A 60 13.13 4.96 -3.13
N VAL A 61 12.33 4.02 -3.59
CA VAL A 61 12.42 2.61 -3.17
C VAL A 61 13.82 2.07 -3.45
N LYS A 62 14.35 2.37 -4.63
CA LYS A 62 15.70 1.97 -5.02
C LYS A 62 16.76 2.66 -4.16
N HIS A 63 16.60 3.96 -3.92
CA HIS A 63 17.50 4.74 -3.08
C HIS A 63 17.56 4.21 -1.64
N TRP A 64 16.41 3.81 -1.10
CA TRP A 64 16.33 3.21 0.24
C TRP A 64 16.80 1.76 0.29
N GLY A 65 17.09 1.15 -0.85
CA GLY A 65 17.56 -0.24 -0.91
C GLY A 65 16.49 -1.26 -0.58
N LEU A 66 15.22 -0.93 -0.80
CA LEU A 66 14.11 -1.84 -0.49
C LEU A 66 13.94 -2.85 -1.62
N THR A 67 13.96 -4.13 -1.28
CA THR A 67 13.86 -5.22 -2.26
C THR A 67 12.48 -5.89 -2.27
N ASN A 68 11.62 -5.55 -1.31
CA ASN A 68 10.30 -6.17 -1.13
C ASN A 68 9.13 -5.20 -1.40
N VAL A 69 9.37 -4.12 -2.12
CA VAL A 69 8.33 -3.15 -2.48
C VAL A 69 8.17 -3.11 -4.00
N ASP A 70 6.96 -3.37 -4.46
CA ASP A 70 6.59 -3.20 -5.86
C ASP A 70 5.75 -1.94 -6.01
N CYS A 71 6.17 -1.05 -6.89
CA CYS A 71 5.40 0.16 -7.20
C CYS A 71 4.48 -0.13 -8.38
N ILE A 72 3.20 0.12 -8.20
CA ILE A 72 2.18 -0.17 -9.22
C ILE A 72 1.49 1.13 -9.65
N TRP A 73 1.43 1.35 -10.95
CA TRP A 73 0.57 2.38 -11.50
C TRP A 73 -0.83 1.80 -11.63
N GLY A 74 -1.76 2.29 -10.83
CA GLY A 74 -3.12 1.75 -10.83
C GLY A 74 -4.12 2.69 -10.20
N ASP A 75 -5.39 2.43 -10.48
CA ASP A 75 -6.50 3.22 -9.96
C ASP A 75 -7.15 2.48 -8.81
N ILE A 76 -6.96 3.00 -7.61
CA ILE A 76 -7.47 2.38 -6.38
C ILE A 76 -9.00 2.50 -6.25
N GLU A 77 -9.64 3.33 -7.05
CA GLU A 77 -11.09 3.53 -7.02
C GLU A 77 -11.85 2.64 -7.98
N ARG A 78 -11.14 1.85 -8.80
CA ARG A 78 -11.75 0.97 -9.79
C ARG A 78 -11.52 -0.48 -9.44
N ARG A 79 -12.55 -1.30 -9.65
CA ARG A 79 -12.42 -2.75 -9.48
C ARG A 79 -11.34 -3.30 -10.41
N ASN A 80 -10.42 -4.06 -9.86
CA ASN A 80 -9.22 -4.57 -10.55
C ASN A 80 -8.24 -3.46 -10.97
N GLY A 81 -8.46 -2.22 -10.56
CA GLY A 81 -7.59 -1.10 -10.91
C GLY A 81 -6.21 -1.17 -10.29
N THR A 82 -6.07 -1.87 -9.16
CA THR A 82 -4.76 -2.07 -8.51
C THR A 82 -3.95 -3.17 -9.16
N LYS A 83 -4.57 -4.00 -9.99
CA LYS A 83 -3.92 -5.15 -10.66
C LYS A 83 -3.45 -6.22 -9.67
N ILE A 84 -3.92 -6.15 -8.43
CA ILE A 84 -3.62 -7.14 -7.38
C ILE A 84 -4.69 -8.23 -7.41
N SER A 85 -4.27 -9.47 -7.19
CA SER A 85 -5.17 -10.62 -7.18
C SER A 85 -6.17 -10.58 -6.02
N ASP A 86 -7.33 -11.20 -6.21
CA ASP A 86 -8.34 -11.32 -5.16
C ASP A 86 -7.74 -12.03 -3.94
N GLN A 87 -8.14 -11.58 -2.75
CA GLN A 87 -7.83 -12.25 -1.49
C GLN A 87 -6.36 -12.62 -1.33
N SER A 88 -5.47 -11.68 -1.69
CA SER A 88 -4.03 -11.90 -1.65
C SER A 88 -3.30 -11.07 -0.60
N MET A 89 -3.98 -10.08 -0.01
CA MET A 89 -3.34 -9.16 0.95
C MET A 89 -3.77 -9.44 2.38
N ASN A 90 -2.83 -9.32 3.30
CA ASN A 90 -3.11 -9.39 4.73
C ASN A 90 -3.63 -8.05 5.26
N VAL A 91 -3.12 -6.95 4.72
CA VAL A 91 -3.45 -5.59 5.17
C VAL A 91 -3.53 -4.66 3.97
N VAL A 92 -4.49 -3.75 3.99
CA VAL A 92 -4.57 -2.64 3.04
C VAL A 92 -4.53 -1.34 3.84
N ILE A 93 -3.60 -0.47 3.48
CA ILE A 93 -3.47 0.85 4.12
C ILE A 93 -4.13 1.88 3.22
N ILE A 94 -5.07 2.62 3.80
CA ILE A 94 -5.73 3.74 3.14
C ILE A 94 -5.44 4.97 3.99
N SER A 95 -4.37 5.69 3.66
CA SER A 95 -3.93 6.83 4.44
C SER A 95 -4.03 8.09 3.59
N ASN A 96 -4.77 9.07 4.10
CA ASN A 96 -4.89 10.41 3.50
C ASN A 96 -5.49 10.46 2.07
N VAL A 97 -5.96 9.35 1.52
CA VAL A 97 -6.54 9.32 0.18
C VAL A 97 -8.06 9.24 0.20
N LEU A 98 -8.65 8.73 1.28
CA LEU A 98 -10.11 8.54 1.34
C LEU A 98 -10.88 9.85 1.17
N PHE A 99 -10.40 10.93 1.78
CA PHE A 99 -11.04 12.23 1.69
C PHE A 99 -10.93 12.85 0.29
N GLN A 100 -9.90 12.48 -0.47
CA GLN A 100 -9.65 12.99 -1.81
C GLN A 100 -10.27 12.13 -2.90
N ALA A 101 -10.70 10.93 -2.56
CA ALA A 101 -11.26 10.00 -3.52
C ALA A 101 -12.62 10.50 -4.03
N GLU A 102 -12.83 10.44 -5.33
CA GLU A 102 -14.12 10.76 -5.95
C GLU A 102 -15.11 9.64 -5.70
N ASP A 103 -14.66 8.39 -5.79
CA ASP A 103 -15.47 7.21 -5.55
C ASP A 103 -14.96 6.45 -4.32
N LYS A 104 -15.41 6.88 -3.14
CA LYS A 104 -15.01 6.29 -1.87
C LYS A 104 -15.47 4.84 -1.72
N LEU A 105 -16.66 4.52 -2.24
CA LEU A 105 -17.18 3.16 -2.19
C LEU A 105 -16.37 2.24 -3.11
N GLY A 106 -16.01 2.72 -4.29
CA GLY A 106 -15.14 1.97 -5.21
C GLY A 106 -13.79 1.67 -4.60
N LEU A 107 -13.21 2.64 -3.89
CA LEU A 107 -11.92 2.46 -3.21
C LEU A 107 -12.04 1.37 -2.13
N ILE A 108 -13.07 1.43 -1.31
CA ILE A 108 -13.30 0.43 -0.26
C ILE A 108 -13.57 -0.95 -0.86
N ASP A 109 -14.34 -1.01 -1.93
CA ASP A 109 -14.64 -2.27 -2.62
C ASP A 109 -13.36 -2.92 -3.17
N GLU A 110 -12.47 -2.13 -3.75
CA GLU A 110 -11.21 -2.65 -4.26
C GLU A 110 -10.33 -3.17 -3.11
N ALA A 111 -10.28 -2.46 -1.99
CA ALA A 111 -9.56 -2.90 -0.81
C ALA A 111 -10.11 -4.24 -0.29
N LYS A 112 -11.43 -4.36 -0.21
CA LYS A 112 -12.09 -5.61 0.23
C LYS A 112 -11.80 -6.76 -0.73
N ARG A 113 -11.81 -6.48 -2.04
CA ARG A 113 -11.55 -7.51 -3.04
C ARG A 113 -10.20 -8.18 -2.85
N ILE A 114 -9.16 -7.38 -2.58
CA ILE A 114 -7.78 -7.90 -2.47
C ILE A 114 -7.44 -8.43 -1.08
N LEU A 115 -8.22 -8.10 -0.06
CA LEU A 115 -7.97 -8.58 1.30
C LEU A 115 -8.32 -10.05 1.45
N LYS A 116 -7.46 -10.80 2.13
CA LYS A 116 -7.74 -12.16 2.57
C LYS A 116 -8.87 -12.13 3.59
N LYS A 117 -9.55 -13.26 3.74
CA LYS A 117 -10.51 -13.42 4.83
C LYS A 117 -9.79 -13.19 6.16
N GLY A 118 -10.34 -12.29 6.98
CA GLY A 118 -9.73 -11.89 8.25
C GLY A 118 -8.66 -10.83 8.13
N GLY A 119 -8.38 -10.31 6.91
CA GLY A 119 -7.44 -9.21 6.72
C GLY A 119 -7.97 -7.87 7.19
N GLU A 120 -7.07 -6.91 7.33
CA GLU A 120 -7.38 -5.55 7.78
C GLU A 120 -7.09 -4.51 6.74
#